data_b4a76ebada1390865aa6ebe617e96188
#
_entry.id   b4a76ebada1390865aa6ebe617e96188
#
_cell.length_a   1.000
_cell.length_b   1.000
_cell.length_c   1.000
_cell.angle_alpha   90.00
_cell.angle_beta   90.00
_cell.angle_gamma   90.00
#
_symmetry.space_group_name_H-M   'P 1'
#
loop_
_entity.id
_entity.type
_entity.pdbx_description
1 polymer ?
#
loop_
_entity_poly.entity_id
_entity_poly.type
_entity_poly.pdbx_seq_one_letter_code
_entity_poly.pdbx_strand_id
1 'polypeptide(L)'
;MKNLFYFVLAVLFIQLAHTTSTQAQACTPTTRVTEKDPIRPKRHCMGVPGLYFKRSLCNVPAFRTYDPLKNEIMVPRGRTAGCFTILTTVGAPVWKIYDPGTGALLYSSGSPIAGLSLPGGGVGKLFKMEMDPTASTPGSSVTIAYIEY
;
A
#
# COMPACT_ATOMS: atom_id res chain seq x y z
N MET A 1 -18.76 -42.86 30.45
CA MET A 1 -19.33 -41.57 29.99
C MET A 1 -18.42 -40.36 30.31
N LYS A 2 -17.74 -40.30 31.46
CA LYS A 2 -16.83 -39.17 31.78
C LYS A 2 -15.64 -39.02 30.80
N ASN A 3 -15.04 -40.11 30.34
CA ASN A 3 -13.87 -40.06 29.45
C ASN A 3 -14.20 -39.56 28.04
N LEU A 4 -15.43 -39.79 27.56
CA LEU A 4 -15.88 -39.32 26.26
C LEU A 4 -16.05 -37.79 26.26
N PHE A 5 -16.48 -37.23 27.37
CA PHE A 5 -16.67 -35.78 27.53
C PHE A 5 -15.32 -35.03 27.50
N TYR A 6 -14.28 -35.55 28.13
CA TYR A 6 -12.94 -34.96 28.09
C TYR A 6 -12.32 -35.05 26.69
N PHE A 7 -12.58 -36.14 25.98
CA PHE A 7 -12.08 -36.29 24.60
C PHE A 7 -12.71 -35.27 23.63
N VAL A 8 -14.02 -35.06 23.73
CA VAL A 8 -14.75 -34.09 22.93
C VAL A 8 -14.28 -32.65 23.26
N LEU A 9 -14.07 -32.34 24.55
CA LEU A 9 -13.57 -31.03 24.96
C LEU A 9 -12.15 -30.77 24.43
N ALA A 10 -11.26 -31.76 24.48
CA ALA A 10 -9.90 -31.66 23.97
C ALA A 10 -9.86 -31.44 22.45
N VAL A 11 -10.71 -32.13 21.69
CA VAL A 11 -10.81 -31.96 20.25
C VAL A 11 -11.36 -30.57 19.89
N LEU A 12 -12.31 -30.05 20.66
CA LEU A 12 -12.84 -28.70 20.48
C LEU A 12 -11.77 -27.62 20.72
N PHE A 13 -10.94 -27.79 21.77
CA PHE A 13 -9.84 -26.86 22.05
C PHE A 13 -8.76 -26.90 20.99
N ILE A 14 -8.46 -28.06 20.40
CA ILE A 14 -7.49 -28.19 19.30
C ILE A 14 -8.02 -27.49 18.04
N GLN A 15 -9.30 -27.54 17.75
CA GLN A 15 -9.89 -26.86 16.60
C GLN A 15 -9.95 -25.32 16.78
N LEU A 16 -10.14 -24.83 17.99
CA LEU A 16 -10.08 -23.39 18.26
C LEU A 16 -8.66 -22.81 18.17
N ALA A 17 -7.63 -23.62 18.39
CA ALA A 17 -6.24 -23.20 18.25
C ALA A 17 -5.75 -23.12 16.78
N HIS A 18 -6.49 -23.70 15.84
CA HIS A 18 -6.13 -23.72 14.42
C HIS A 18 -6.75 -22.60 13.58
N THR A 19 -7.57 -21.72 14.17
CA THR A 19 -8.29 -20.70 13.39
C THR A 19 -7.63 -19.33 13.33
N THR A 20 -6.37 -19.18 13.68
CA THR A 20 -5.69 -17.88 13.60
C THR A 20 -4.39 -17.88 12.80
N SER A 21 -4.28 -18.77 11.84
CA SER A 21 -3.30 -18.59 10.78
C SER A 21 -3.97 -18.13 9.50
N THR A 22 -4.70 -17.03 9.57
CA THR A 22 -4.81 -16.18 8.39
C THR A 22 -3.38 -15.76 8.09
N GLN A 23 -2.77 -16.40 7.12
CA GLN A 23 -1.51 -15.99 6.53
C GLN A 23 -1.63 -14.48 6.30
N ALA A 24 -0.99 -13.70 7.16
CA ALA A 24 -0.58 -12.36 6.80
C ALA A 24 0.29 -12.58 5.56
N GLN A 25 -0.32 -12.53 4.41
CA GLN A 25 0.34 -12.61 3.12
C GLN A 25 1.49 -11.63 3.23
N ALA A 26 2.71 -12.17 3.20
CA ALA A 26 3.90 -11.42 3.53
C ALA A 26 3.92 -10.15 2.67
N CYS A 27 3.47 -9.05 3.24
CA CYS A 27 3.54 -7.76 2.63
C CYS A 27 5.01 -7.42 2.59
N THR A 28 5.64 -7.68 1.47
CA THR A 28 7.01 -7.27 1.24
C THR A 28 6.96 -5.79 0.89
N PRO A 29 7.57 -4.91 1.69
CA PRO A 29 7.72 -3.52 1.31
C PRO A 29 8.47 -3.51 -0.01
N THR A 30 7.79 -3.24 -1.08
CA THR A 30 8.43 -3.14 -2.39
C THR A 30 9.19 -1.84 -2.43
N THR A 31 10.47 -1.89 -2.09
CA THR A 31 11.43 -0.91 -2.52
C THR A 31 11.34 -0.84 -4.05
N ARG A 32 10.87 0.31 -4.53
CA ARG A 32 10.95 0.79 -5.91
C ARG A 32 10.99 -0.31 -7.00
N VAL A 33 9.86 -0.93 -7.29
CA VAL A 33 9.75 -1.76 -8.50
C VAL A 33 9.37 -0.85 -9.65
N THR A 34 10.35 -0.54 -10.48
CA THR A 34 10.13 0.07 -11.79
C THR A 34 9.74 -1.04 -12.75
N GLU A 35 8.47 -1.33 -12.89
CA GLU A 35 7.99 -2.16 -13.98
C GLU A 35 7.92 -1.29 -15.24
N LYS A 36 8.82 -1.48 -16.17
CA LYS A 36 8.59 -1.13 -17.56
C LYS A 36 7.58 -2.15 -18.10
N ASP A 37 6.32 -1.83 -18.02
CA ASP A 37 5.31 -2.60 -18.75
C ASP A 37 4.90 -1.76 -19.98
N PRO A 38 5.48 -2.02 -21.16
CA PRO A 38 5.13 -1.31 -22.37
C PRO A 38 3.78 -1.72 -22.95
N ILE A 39 3.10 -2.76 -22.40
CA ILE A 39 2.08 -3.47 -23.17
C ILE A 39 0.68 -3.43 -22.56
N ARG A 40 0.50 -3.03 -21.28
CA ARG A 40 -0.82 -3.02 -20.66
C ARG A 40 -1.08 -1.78 -19.81
N PRO A 41 -1.51 -0.68 -20.41
CA PRO A 41 -2.17 0.36 -19.63
C PRO A 41 -3.38 -0.27 -18.95
N LYS A 42 -3.38 -0.34 -17.60
CA LYS A 42 -4.56 -0.79 -16.87
C LYS A 42 -5.71 0.17 -17.16
N ARG A 43 -6.94 -0.32 -17.12
CA ARG A 43 -8.16 0.32 -17.61
C ARG A 43 -8.33 1.80 -17.27
N HIS A 44 -7.72 2.29 -16.18
CA HIS A 44 -7.83 3.70 -15.75
C HIS A 44 -6.78 4.64 -16.39
N CYS A 45 -5.72 4.09 -17.00
CA CYS A 45 -4.63 4.86 -17.58
C CYS A 45 -4.45 4.57 -19.07
N MET A 46 -5.47 4.03 -19.72
CA MET A 46 -5.42 3.69 -21.15
C MET A 46 -5.15 4.95 -21.99
N GLY A 47 -4.10 4.88 -22.82
CA GLY A 47 -3.73 5.94 -23.74
C GLY A 47 -2.77 7.00 -23.19
N VAL A 48 -2.37 6.91 -21.91
CA VAL A 48 -1.31 7.78 -21.38
C VAL A 48 0.04 7.10 -21.55
N PRO A 49 0.90 7.57 -22.44
CA PRO A 49 2.25 7.04 -22.58
C PRO A 49 3.09 7.47 -21.37
N GLY A 50 3.85 6.54 -20.77
CA GLY A 50 4.69 6.87 -19.64
C GLY A 50 5.33 5.67 -18.98
N LEU A 51 6.04 5.93 -17.89
CA LEU A 51 6.65 4.91 -17.06
C LEU A 51 5.67 4.52 -15.94
N TYR A 52 5.49 3.23 -15.76
CA TYR A 52 4.60 2.67 -14.75
C TYR A 52 5.35 2.39 -13.44
N PHE A 53 4.79 2.84 -12.34
CA PHE A 53 5.36 2.66 -11.00
C PHE A 53 4.34 2.09 -10.04
N LYS A 54 4.84 1.31 -9.07
CA LYS A 54 4.07 0.82 -7.92
C LYS A 54 4.69 1.30 -6.63
N ARG A 55 3.84 1.53 -5.62
CA ARG A 55 4.25 1.80 -4.25
C ARG A 55 3.34 1.04 -3.30
N SER A 56 3.94 0.41 -2.28
CA SER A 56 3.21 -0.36 -1.27
C SER A 56 3.56 0.11 0.12
N LEU A 57 2.57 0.10 1.01
CA LEU A 57 2.71 0.29 2.44
C LEU A 57 2.08 -0.88 3.16
N CYS A 58 2.71 -1.34 4.25
CA CYS A 58 2.29 -2.50 5.02
C CYS A 58 2.39 -2.20 6.51
N ASN A 59 1.29 -2.40 7.25
CA ASN A 59 1.27 -2.26 8.71
C ASN A 59 1.66 -3.57 9.38
N VAL A 60 2.95 -3.94 9.27
CA VAL A 60 3.52 -5.16 9.87
C VAL A 60 4.54 -4.77 10.93
N PRO A 61 4.40 -5.22 12.19
CA PRO A 61 5.29 -4.85 13.29
C PRO A 61 6.78 -5.10 13.02
N ALA A 62 7.10 -6.18 12.32
CA ALA A 62 8.48 -6.55 11.97
C ALA A 62 9.20 -5.51 11.09
N PHE A 63 8.47 -4.65 10.40
CA PHE A 63 9.04 -3.65 9.51
C PHE A 63 9.12 -2.24 10.11
N ARG A 64 8.64 -2.04 11.33
CA ARG A 64 8.67 -0.72 11.98
C ARG A 64 10.06 -0.18 12.25
N THR A 65 11.08 -1.05 12.30
CA THR A 65 12.49 -0.65 12.49
C THR A 65 13.08 0.09 11.28
N TYR A 66 12.49 -0.05 10.09
CA TYR A 66 12.96 0.56 8.85
C TYR A 66 12.06 1.68 8.33
N ASP A 67 11.15 2.16 9.16
CA ASP A 67 10.09 3.10 8.75
C ASP A 67 9.28 2.60 7.52
N PRO A 68 8.79 1.34 7.54
CA PRO A 68 8.12 0.70 6.40
C PRO A 68 6.75 1.31 6.11
N LEU A 69 6.30 2.21 6.96
CA LEU A 69 5.04 2.93 6.83
C LEU A 69 5.15 4.17 5.94
N LYS A 70 6.35 4.41 5.39
CA LYS A 70 6.59 5.49 4.44
C LYS A 70 7.20 4.96 3.16
N ASN A 71 6.77 5.50 2.04
CA ASN A 71 7.34 5.23 0.73
C ASN A 71 7.46 6.54 -0.06
N GLU A 72 8.40 6.59 -0.97
CA GLU A 72 8.72 7.79 -1.72
C GLU A 72 8.19 7.72 -3.14
N ILE A 73 7.66 8.85 -3.62
CA ILE A 73 7.25 9.06 -5.00
C ILE A 73 8.15 10.19 -5.54
N MET A 74 9.24 9.79 -6.19
CA MET A 74 10.14 10.74 -6.83
C MET A 74 9.63 11.05 -8.23
N VAL A 75 9.22 12.29 -8.46
CA VAL A 75 8.78 12.76 -9.78
C VAL A 75 9.93 13.57 -10.41
N PRO A 76 10.53 13.11 -11.50
CA PRO A 76 11.66 13.78 -12.15
C PRO A 76 11.28 15.18 -12.66
N ARG A 77 12.33 15.97 -12.95
CA ARG A 77 12.18 17.27 -13.58
C ARG A 77 11.37 17.18 -14.88
N GLY A 78 10.41 18.09 -15.04
CA GLY A 78 9.57 18.18 -16.23
C GLY A 78 8.61 17.01 -16.45
N ARG A 79 8.50 16.11 -15.45
CA ARG A 79 7.54 15.00 -15.47
C ARG A 79 6.38 15.28 -14.51
N THR A 80 5.33 14.55 -14.74
CA THR A 80 4.15 14.52 -13.86
C THR A 80 3.80 13.07 -13.54
N ALA A 81 3.68 12.74 -12.27
CA ALA A 81 3.07 11.48 -11.86
C ALA A 81 1.56 11.67 -11.82
N GLY A 82 0.85 10.87 -12.56
CA GLY A 82 -0.60 10.95 -12.66
C GLY A 82 -1.25 9.60 -12.85
N CYS A 83 -2.54 9.60 -13.10
CA CYS A 83 -3.32 8.40 -13.33
C CYS A 83 -3.18 7.37 -12.20
N PHE A 84 -3.27 7.84 -10.96
CA PHE A 84 -3.18 6.98 -9.79
C PHE A 84 -4.33 5.99 -9.73
N THR A 85 -4.04 4.77 -9.31
CA THR A 85 -5.04 3.74 -9.02
C THR A 85 -4.62 2.91 -7.82
N ILE A 86 -5.58 2.45 -7.04
CA ILE A 86 -5.36 1.47 -5.99
C ILE A 86 -5.41 0.09 -6.65
N LEU A 87 -4.31 -0.66 -6.55
CA LEU A 87 -4.21 -2.03 -7.08
C LEU A 87 -4.76 -3.06 -6.12
N THR A 88 -4.37 -2.94 -4.86
CA THR A 88 -4.79 -3.85 -3.79
C THR A 88 -4.92 -3.09 -2.49
N THR A 89 -5.90 -3.51 -1.69
CA THR A 89 -6.08 -3.10 -0.31
C THR A 89 -6.38 -4.34 0.52
N VAL A 90 -5.67 -4.49 1.64
CA VAL A 90 -5.91 -5.53 2.63
C VAL A 90 -6.22 -4.86 3.96
N GLY A 91 -7.27 -5.31 4.64
CA GLY A 91 -7.73 -4.68 5.87
C GLY A 91 -8.21 -3.25 5.67
N ALA A 92 -8.03 -2.41 6.68
CA ALA A 92 -8.40 -1.00 6.65
C ALA A 92 -7.16 -0.11 6.84
N PRO A 93 -6.36 0.14 5.80
CA PRO A 93 -5.20 1.03 5.87
C PRO A 93 -5.65 2.49 5.89
N VAL A 94 -5.15 3.26 6.82
CA VAL A 94 -5.28 4.73 6.86
C VAL A 94 -3.97 5.33 6.37
N TRP A 95 -3.98 6.00 5.24
CA TRP A 95 -2.78 6.46 4.57
C TRP A 95 -3.00 7.78 3.82
N LYS A 96 -1.93 8.47 3.53
CA LYS A 96 -1.92 9.77 2.85
C LYS A 96 -0.75 9.90 1.89
N ILE A 97 -0.87 10.84 0.94
CA ILE A 97 0.24 11.35 0.14
C ILE A 97 0.38 12.82 0.46
N TYR A 98 1.59 13.29 0.68
CA TYR A 98 1.89 14.67 1.00
C TYR A 98 3.21 15.15 0.39
N ASP A 99 3.36 16.46 0.27
CA ASP A 99 4.61 17.13 -0.10
C ASP A 99 5.43 17.38 1.17
N PRO A 100 6.57 16.69 1.40
CA PRO A 100 7.35 16.88 2.62
C PRO A 100 8.04 18.25 2.71
N GLY A 101 8.21 18.94 1.58
CA GLY A 101 8.82 20.28 1.55
C GLY A 101 7.88 21.39 2.03
N THR A 102 6.57 21.23 1.78
CA THR A 102 5.55 22.20 2.15
C THR A 102 4.61 21.74 3.25
N GLY A 103 4.61 20.42 3.55
CA GLY A 103 3.63 19.79 4.45
C GLY A 103 2.24 19.64 3.84
N ALA A 104 2.03 20.03 2.58
CA ALA A 104 0.72 20.00 1.94
C ALA A 104 0.20 18.57 1.80
N LEU A 105 -1.01 18.33 2.32
CA LEU A 105 -1.74 17.08 2.13
C LEU A 105 -2.32 17.07 0.71
N LEU A 106 -1.99 16.05 -0.07
CA LEU A 106 -2.40 15.89 -1.47
C LEU A 106 -3.45 14.81 -1.64
N TYR A 107 -3.45 13.82 -0.75
CA TYR A 107 -4.39 12.70 -0.73
C TYR A 107 -4.51 12.13 0.68
N SER A 108 -5.70 11.66 1.03
CA SER A 108 -5.94 10.84 2.24
C SER A 108 -6.83 9.65 1.89
N SER A 109 -6.63 8.52 2.58
CA SER A 109 -7.49 7.35 2.45
C SER A 109 -8.96 7.71 2.71
N GLY A 110 -9.86 7.15 1.89
CA GLY A 110 -11.27 7.51 1.90
C GLY A 110 -11.66 8.56 0.86
N SER A 111 -10.70 9.27 0.27
CA SER A 111 -10.95 10.17 -0.86
C SER A 111 -10.71 9.45 -2.20
N PRO A 112 -11.35 9.88 -3.29
CA PRO A 112 -11.03 9.36 -4.61
C PRO A 112 -9.59 9.68 -5.00
N ILE A 113 -8.80 8.66 -5.37
CA ILE A 113 -7.43 8.86 -5.87
C ILE A 113 -7.39 9.26 -7.35
N ALA A 114 -8.50 9.07 -8.06
CA ALA A 114 -8.65 9.48 -9.45
C ALA A 114 -8.49 11.01 -9.58
N GLY A 115 -7.70 11.43 -10.55
CA GLY A 115 -7.40 12.85 -10.78
C GLY A 115 -6.25 13.41 -9.94
N LEU A 116 -5.64 12.63 -9.05
CA LEU A 116 -4.42 13.04 -8.37
C LEU A 116 -3.30 13.22 -9.38
N SER A 117 -2.63 14.37 -9.32
CA SER A 117 -1.51 14.75 -10.18
C SER A 117 -0.39 15.34 -9.33
N LEU A 118 0.82 14.83 -9.49
CA LEU A 118 2.00 15.25 -8.76
C LEU A 118 3.06 15.74 -9.76
N PRO A 119 3.15 17.04 -10.04
CA PRO A 119 4.12 17.59 -10.98
C PRO A 119 5.53 17.63 -10.37
N GLY A 120 6.53 17.23 -11.13
CA GLY A 120 7.93 17.27 -10.72
C GLY A 120 8.54 18.67 -10.67
N GLY A 121 7.94 19.63 -11.35
CA GLY A 121 8.44 21.00 -11.41
C GLY A 121 9.79 21.14 -12.15
N GLY A 122 10.45 22.26 -11.95
CA GLY A 122 11.69 22.61 -12.66
C GLY A 122 12.93 21.78 -12.27
N VAL A 123 12.95 21.21 -11.07
CA VAL A 123 14.09 20.45 -10.53
C VAL A 123 13.75 19.00 -10.16
N GLY A 124 12.52 18.61 -10.31
CA GLY A 124 11.99 17.38 -9.76
C GLY A 124 11.46 17.57 -8.33
N LYS A 125 10.56 16.69 -7.92
CA LYS A 125 9.94 16.74 -6.57
C LYS A 125 9.85 15.35 -5.96
N LEU A 126 10.04 15.34 -4.64
CA LEU A 126 9.79 14.20 -3.79
C LEU A 126 8.43 14.37 -3.12
N PHE A 127 7.58 13.37 -3.20
CA PHE A 127 6.36 13.25 -2.42
C PHE A 127 6.47 12.01 -1.53
N LYS A 128 5.78 12.03 -0.40
CA LYS A 128 5.77 10.87 0.50
C LYS A 128 4.38 10.28 0.61
N MET A 129 4.33 8.97 0.53
CA MET A 129 3.20 8.13 0.90
C MET A 129 3.45 7.61 2.31
N GLU A 130 2.52 7.82 3.23
CA GLU A 130 2.66 7.47 4.64
C GLU A 130 1.39 6.79 5.13
N MET A 131 1.53 5.74 5.94
CA MET A 131 0.43 5.05 6.61
C MET A 131 0.48 5.32 8.10
N ASP A 132 -0.67 5.61 8.69
CA ASP A 132 -0.83 5.71 10.14
C ASP A 132 -0.96 4.29 10.73
N PRO A 133 0.03 3.78 11.48
CA PRO A 133 -0.01 2.44 12.02
C PRO A 133 -1.02 2.26 13.14
N THR A 134 -1.40 3.36 13.82
CA THR A 134 -2.33 3.32 14.94
C THR A 134 -3.77 3.36 14.49
N ALA A 135 -4.04 4.09 13.42
CA ALA A 135 -5.37 4.18 12.80
C ALA A 135 -5.64 3.03 11.82
N SER A 136 -4.60 2.35 11.33
CA SER A 136 -4.72 1.21 10.42
C SER A 136 -4.84 -0.11 11.17
N THR A 137 -5.64 -1.03 10.65
CA THR A 137 -5.72 -2.38 11.23
C THR A 137 -4.35 -3.09 11.14
N PRO A 138 -3.95 -3.88 12.15
CA PRO A 138 -2.73 -4.69 12.08
C PRO A 138 -2.75 -5.60 10.86
N GLY A 139 -1.62 -5.71 10.15
CA GLY A 139 -1.50 -6.51 8.93
C GLY A 139 -2.15 -5.87 7.69
N SER A 140 -2.73 -4.66 7.80
CA SER A 140 -3.28 -3.95 6.65
C SER A 140 -2.20 -3.51 5.68
N SER A 141 -2.57 -3.41 4.42
CA SER A 141 -1.68 -2.93 3.36
C SER A 141 -2.44 -2.22 2.26
N VAL A 142 -1.72 -1.37 1.55
CA VAL A 142 -2.20 -0.72 0.34
C VAL A 142 -1.10 -0.72 -0.72
N THR A 143 -1.47 -1.03 -1.95
CA THR A 143 -0.60 -0.88 -3.12
C THR A 143 -1.27 0.03 -4.12
N ILE A 144 -0.58 1.07 -4.49
CA ILE A 144 -0.98 2.00 -5.55
C ILE A 144 -0.10 1.84 -6.78
N ALA A 145 -0.64 2.25 -7.90
CA ALA A 145 0.11 2.42 -9.15
C ALA A 145 -0.14 3.80 -9.73
N TYR A 146 0.84 4.30 -10.47
CA TYR A 146 0.77 5.57 -11.19
C TYR A 146 1.67 5.55 -12.43
N ILE A 147 1.47 6.52 -13.32
CA ILE A 147 2.28 6.71 -14.53
C ILE A 147 2.99 8.05 -14.43
N GLU A 148 4.28 8.08 -14.80
CA GLU A 148 5.02 9.32 -15.06
C GLU A 148 5.05 9.59 -16.57
N TYR A 149 4.63 10.78 -16.97
CA TYR A 149 4.57 11.27 -18.37
C TYR A 149 5.09 12.70 -18.49
#